data_8d7ba9c1b66510827b60b4f38c2aaa8f
#
_entry.id   8d7ba9c1b66510827b60b4f38c2aaa8f
#
_cell.length_a   1.000
_cell.length_b   1.000
_cell.length_c   1.000
_cell.angle_alpha   90.00
_cell.angle_beta   90.00
_cell.angle_gamma   90.00
#
_symmetry.space_group_name_H-M   'P 1'
#
loop_
_entity.id
_entity.type
_entity.pdbx_description
1 polymer ?
#
loop_
_entity_poly.entity_id
_entity_poly.type
_entity_poly.pdbx_seq_one_letter_code
_entity_poly.pdbx_strand_id
1 'polypeptide(L)'
;TLAGTAVSDDTTFSFSTGGPSIIQSRPYEGDTSIDERQIFVLTLDAQPVQETLLQNAWFSVAGVNERVGVTLVAGKEREQLLKALRIPKDEGTLVTLRARQAFPPSAKVRLVWGKGIAARSGVETEEDQVLEFQARAPFRAEFSCPREKKGGGCIPVLPMRMTFSAPAPQGFVKDIVLRDANGKTWKPKTGDEESRTHTQFITFTG
;
A
#
# COMPACT_ATOMS: atom_id res chain seq x y z
N THR A 1 -19.87 47.44 -31.43
CA THR A 1 -20.55 46.54 -30.49
C THR A 1 -19.71 45.25 -30.38
N LEU A 2 -18.81 45.19 -29.39
CA LEU A 2 -18.07 43.98 -29.03
C LEU A 2 -18.99 43.13 -28.15
N ALA A 3 -19.39 41.99 -28.67
CA ALA A 3 -20.10 40.99 -27.90
C ALA A 3 -19.14 40.43 -26.81
N GLY A 4 -19.44 40.72 -25.55
CA GLY A 4 -18.74 40.14 -24.41
C GLY A 4 -19.04 38.67 -24.34
N THR A 5 -18.02 37.83 -24.58
CA THR A 5 -18.02 36.41 -24.23
C THR A 5 -17.95 36.36 -22.70
N ALA A 6 -18.98 35.83 -22.06
CA ALA A 6 -18.91 35.51 -20.64
C ALA A 6 -17.81 34.48 -20.41
N VAL A 7 -16.83 34.86 -19.63
CA VAL A 7 -15.82 33.92 -19.11
C VAL A 7 -16.54 33.06 -18.09
N SER A 8 -16.56 31.76 -18.31
CA SER A 8 -17.08 30.77 -17.37
C SER A 8 -16.28 30.85 -16.06
N ASP A 9 -16.99 31.11 -14.97
CA ASP A 9 -16.47 31.38 -13.62
C ASP A 9 -16.10 30.09 -12.86
N ASP A 10 -15.36 29.18 -13.44
CA ASP A 10 -14.90 28.00 -12.71
C ASP A 10 -13.40 27.67 -12.95
N THR A 11 -12.58 28.71 -13.03
CA THR A 11 -11.14 28.53 -12.99
C THR A 11 -10.62 28.95 -11.62
N THR A 12 -10.77 28.07 -10.64
CA THR A 12 -10.11 28.25 -9.35
C THR A 12 -8.62 27.97 -9.53
N PHE A 13 -7.85 29.02 -9.71
CA PHE A 13 -6.39 28.95 -9.63
C PHE A 13 -6.02 29.02 -8.16
N SER A 14 -5.75 27.91 -7.51
CA SER A 14 -5.09 27.92 -6.21
C SER A 14 -3.60 28.11 -6.41
N PHE A 15 -3.13 29.32 -6.24
CA PHE A 15 -1.69 29.57 -6.05
C PHE A 15 -1.36 29.31 -4.59
N SER A 16 -0.69 28.21 -4.30
CA SER A 16 -0.01 28.06 -3.03
C SER A 16 1.32 28.81 -3.13
N THR A 17 1.42 29.97 -2.49
CA THR A 17 2.69 30.67 -2.22
C THR A 17 3.36 30.09 -0.97
N GLY A 18 2.80 29.03 -0.41
CA GLY A 18 3.28 28.30 0.75
C GLY A 18 4.47 27.41 0.47
N GLY A 19 5.00 26.75 1.51
CA GLY A 19 6.09 25.79 1.41
C GLY A 19 5.79 24.57 0.54
N PRO A 20 6.67 23.55 0.53
CA PRO A 20 6.53 22.39 -0.34
C PRO A 20 5.21 21.66 -0.12
N SER A 21 4.39 21.49 -1.15
CA SER A 21 3.12 20.78 -1.10
C SER A 21 3.15 19.50 -1.93
N ILE A 22 2.32 18.52 -1.55
CA ILE A 22 2.18 17.26 -2.27
C ILE A 22 1.22 17.48 -3.44
N ILE A 23 1.73 17.31 -4.67
CA ILE A 23 0.93 17.33 -5.89
C ILE A 23 0.30 15.97 -6.16
N GLN A 24 1.07 14.88 -5.91
CA GLN A 24 0.67 13.52 -6.16
C GLN A 24 1.34 12.55 -5.19
N SER A 25 0.65 11.47 -4.85
CA SER A 25 1.21 10.36 -4.07
C SER A 25 1.07 9.03 -4.80
N ARG A 26 2.01 8.12 -4.51
CA ARG A 26 1.90 6.69 -4.86
C ARG A 26 2.24 5.88 -3.61
N PRO A 27 1.32 5.07 -3.07
CA PRO A 27 -0.04 4.84 -3.59
C PRO A 27 -0.87 6.12 -3.67
N TYR A 28 -1.92 6.10 -4.52
CA TYR A 28 -2.83 7.25 -4.65
C TYR A 28 -3.64 7.45 -3.37
N GLU A 29 -3.98 8.68 -3.08
CA GLU A 29 -4.92 9.00 -2.01
C GLU A 29 -6.21 8.20 -2.15
N GLY A 30 -6.73 7.70 -1.04
CA GLY A 30 -7.91 6.84 -1.00
C GLY A 30 -7.64 5.36 -1.24
N ASP A 31 -6.38 4.93 -1.46
CA ASP A 31 -6.05 3.50 -1.59
C ASP A 31 -6.40 2.76 -0.29
N THR A 32 -7.19 1.69 -0.41
CA THR A 32 -7.71 0.88 0.71
C THR A 32 -6.94 -0.43 0.93
N SER A 33 -5.82 -0.61 0.25
CA SER A 33 -5.05 -1.87 0.28
C SER A 33 -3.54 -1.67 0.37
N ILE A 34 -3.09 -0.58 1.01
CA ILE A 34 -1.66 -0.32 1.19
C ILE A 34 -1.00 -1.39 2.06
N ASP A 35 0.28 -1.64 1.79
CA ASP A 35 1.08 -2.60 2.57
C ASP A 35 1.34 -2.10 3.99
N GLU A 36 1.53 -3.00 4.95
CA GLU A 36 1.86 -2.66 6.34
C GLU A 36 3.18 -1.88 6.46
N ARG A 37 4.10 -2.07 5.51
CA ARG A 37 5.38 -1.36 5.39
C ARG A 37 5.46 -0.54 4.11
N GLN A 38 4.33 0.02 3.70
CA GLN A 38 4.21 0.81 2.49
C GLN A 38 5.28 1.90 2.38
N ILE A 39 5.93 1.95 1.23
CA ILE A 39 6.76 3.10 0.84
C ILE A 39 5.88 4.03 0.00
N PHE A 40 5.86 5.29 0.37
CA PHE A 40 5.15 6.35 -0.34
C PHE A 40 6.13 7.11 -1.22
N VAL A 41 5.76 7.34 -2.46
CA VAL A 41 6.45 8.25 -3.37
C VAL A 41 5.57 9.48 -3.52
N LEU A 42 6.10 10.62 -3.10
CA LEU A 42 5.39 11.91 -3.16
C LEU A 42 6.05 12.77 -4.23
N THR A 43 5.25 13.28 -5.16
CA THR A 43 5.65 14.33 -6.10
C THR A 43 5.29 15.67 -5.48
N LEU A 44 6.25 16.56 -5.37
CA LEU A 44 6.11 17.87 -4.72
C LEU A 44 6.31 18.99 -5.73
N ASP A 45 5.72 20.16 -5.44
CA ASP A 45 5.92 21.41 -6.18
C ASP A 45 7.28 22.07 -5.89
N ALA A 46 7.87 21.80 -4.71
CA ALA A 46 9.17 22.34 -4.32
C ALA A 46 10.01 21.34 -3.51
N GLN A 47 11.33 21.52 -3.51
CA GLN A 47 12.26 20.69 -2.75
C GLN A 47 12.21 21.02 -1.25
N PRO A 48 11.80 20.08 -0.38
CA PRO A 48 11.77 20.29 1.05
C PRO A 48 13.16 20.23 1.67
N VAL A 49 13.33 20.95 2.77
CA VAL A 49 14.47 20.80 3.69
C VAL A 49 14.22 19.52 4.52
N GLN A 50 15.15 18.59 4.46
CA GLN A 50 14.99 17.26 5.05
C GLN A 50 14.70 17.30 6.56
N GLU A 51 15.35 18.18 7.29
CA GLU A 51 15.19 18.31 8.76
C GLU A 51 13.75 18.70 9.13
N THR A 52 13.21 19.74 8.49
CA THR A 52 11.85 20.21 8.74
C THR A 52 10.80 19.20 8.29
N LEU A 53 11.06 18.46 7.19
CA LEU A 53 10.22 17.36 6.75
C LEU A 53 10.15 16.25 7.81
N LEU A 54 11.28 15.80 8.34
CA LEU A 54 11.32 14.72 9.34
C LEU A 54 10.69 15.11 10.68
N GLN A 55 10.62 16.40 10.98
CA GLN A 55 9.97 16.95 12.18
C GLN A 55 8.47 17.12 12.00
N ASN A 56 8.02 17.52 10.81
CA ASN A 56 6.66 17.97 10.55
C ASN A 56 5.85 17.04 9.63
N ALA A 57 6.41 15.90 9.18
CA ALA A 57 5.64 14.87 8.51
C ALA A 57 5.47 13.65 9.42
N TRP A 58 4.25 13.11 9.53
CA TRP A 58 3.95 11.95 10.35
C TRP A 58 2.74 11.17 9.83
N PHE A 59 2.56 9.96 10.34
CA PHE A 59 1.35 9.19 10.14
C PHE A 59 0.47 9.20 11.38
N SER A 60 -0.83 9.45 11.19
CA SER A 60 -1.88 9.19 12.17
C SER A 60 -2.55 7.87 11.81
N VAL A 61 -2.53 6.90 12.72
CA VAL A 61 -2.96 5.53 12.45
C VAL A 61 -4.08 5.17 13.41
N ALA A 62 -5.20 4.68 12.91
CA ALA A 62 -6.32 4.26 13.76
C ALA A 62 -5.88 3.13 14.70
N GLY A 63 -6.16 3.29 16.00
CA GLY A 63 -5.75 2.36 17.05
C GLY A 63 -4.33 2.59 17.60
N VAL A 64 -3.61 3.61 17.11
CA VAL A 64 -2.32 4.05 17.64
C VAL A 64 -2.47 5.49 18.14
N ASN A 65 -2.27 5.71 19.43
CA ASN A 65 -2.51 7.01 20.05
C ASN A 65 -1.43 8.05 19.78
N GLU A 66 -0.25 7.60 19.34
CA GLU A 66 0.90 8.47 19.08
C GLU A 66 1.09 8.73 17.57
N ARG A 67 1.72 9.85 17.24
CA ARG A 67 2.16 10.14 15.88
C ARG A 67 3.28 9.19 15.49
N VAL A 68 3.11 8.48 14.37
CA VAL A 68 4.16 7.63 13.83
C VAL A 68 5.03 8.45 12.88
N GLY A 69 6.26 8.72 13.28
CA GLY A 69 7.20 9.50 12.47
C GLY A 69 7.53 8.82 11.13
N VAL A 70 8.10 9.61 10.22
CA VAL A 70 8.54 9.14 8.89
C VAL A 70 10.03 8.83 8.87
N THR A 71 10.41 7.95 7.94
CA THR A 71 11.81 7.68 7.56
C THR A 71 11.92 7.84 6.05
N LEU A 72 12.93 8.59 5.59
CA LEU A 72 13.21 8.73 4.17
C LEU A 72 13.81 7.43 3.62
N VAL A 73 13.37 7.05 2.43
CA VAL A 73 13.91 5.91 1.68
C VAL A 73 14.87 6.45 0.61
N ALA A 74 16.11 5.98 0.62
CA ALA A 74 17.18 6.45 -0.28
C ALA A 74 17.95 5.27 -0.88
N GLY A 75 18.92 5.59 -1.77
CA GLY A 75 19.83 4.62 -2.39
C GLY A 75 19.14 3.57 -3.23
N LYS A 76 19.65 2.34 -3.19
CA LYS A 76 19.21 1.24 -4.04
C LYS A 76 17.70 0.90 -3.87
N GLU A 77 17.19 0.96 -2.65
CA GLU A 77 15.77 0.67 -2.36
C GLU A 77 14.86 1.67 -3.10
N ARG A 78 15.17 2.96 -3.03
CA ARG A 78 14.46 4.01 -3.77
C ARG A 78 14.54 3.80 -5.29
N GLU A 79 15.75 3.53 -5.82
CA GLU A 79 15.95 3.34 -7.26
C GLU A 79 15.14 2.15 -7.81
N GLN A 80 15.16 1.03 -7.09
CA GLN A 80 14.38 -0.15 -7.46
C GLN A 80 12.88 0.12 -7.43
N LEU A 81 12.39 0.85 -6.42
CA LEU A 81 10.99 1.23 -6.32
C LEU A 81 10.56 2.12 -7.48
N LEU A 82 11.30 3.20 -7.77
CA LEU A 82 10.98 4.12 -8.86
C LEU A 82 10.98 3.40 -10.21
N LYS A 83 11.93 2.49 -10.42
CA LYS A 83 11.96 1.64 -11.62
C LYS A 83 10.75 0.70 -11.72
N ALA A 84 10.38 0.05 -10.62
CA ALA A 84 9.22 -0.85 -10.57
C ALA A 84 7.90 -0.11 -10.84
N LEU A 85 7.77 1.10 -10.30
CA LEU A 85 6.62 1.99 -10.52
C LEU A 85 6.65 2.71 -11.88
N ARG A 86 7.73 2.56 -12.65
CA ARG A 86 7.97 3.24 -13.95
C ARG A 86 7.88 4.77 -13.82
N ILE A 87 8.35 5.32 -12.71
CA ILE A 87 8.39 6.76 -12.48
C ILE A 87 9.64 7.32 -13.17
N PRO A 88 9.49 8.30 -14.09
CA PRO A 88 10.61 8.94 -14.75
C PRO A 88 11.51 9.68 -13.76
N LYS A 89 12.81 9.76 -14.04
CA LYS A 89 13.78 10.46 -13.16
C LYS A 89 13.56 11.98 -13.11
N ASP A 90 12.93 12.51 -14.13
CA ASP A 90 12.61 13.92 -14.36
C ASP A 90 11.16 14.30 -13.95
N GLU A 91 10.44 13.40 -13.27
CA GLU A 91 9.08 13.65 -12.76
C GLU A 91 9.10 14.60 -11.53
N GLY A 92 9.68 15.79 -11.68
CA GLY A 92 9.66 16.83 -10.65
C GLY A 92 10.45 16.47 -9.37
N THR A 93 10.06 17.09 -8.26
CA THR A 93 10.68 16.83 -6.96
C THR A 93 10.06 15.60 -6.30
N LEU A 94 10.80 14.50 -6.21
CA LEU A 94 10.34 13.25 -5.62
C LEU A 94 10.89 13.02 -4.22
N VAL A 95 10.00 12.83 -3.25
CA VAL A 95 10.32 12.37 -1.90
C VAL A 95 9.79 10.94 -1.73
N THR A 96 10.64 10.04 -1.24
CA THR A 96 10.24 8.68 -0.88
C THR A 96 10.38 8.49 0.62
N LEU A 97 9.29 8.07 1.26
CA LEU A 97 9.24 7.90 2.71
C LEU A 97 8.40 6.69 3.11
N ARG A 98 8.58 6.23 4.33
CA ARG A 98 7.75 5.22 4.99
C ARG A 98 7.55 5.55 6.46
N ALA A 99 6.53 4.96 7.06
CA ALA A 99 6.33 5.03 8.51
C ALA A 99 7.49 4.31 9.24
N ARG A 100 7.85 4.80 10.43
CA ARG A 100 8.83 4.15 11.30
C ARG A 100 8.35 2.81 11.85
N GLN A 101 7.03 2.59 11.88
CA GLN A 101 6.40 1.37 12.34
C GLN A 101 5.51 0.80 11.24
N ALA A 102 5.31 -0.53 11.25
CA ALA A 102 4.34 -1.17 10.37
C ALA A 102 2.91 -0.75 10.75
N PHE A 103 2.05 -0.56 9.77
CA PHE A 103 0.64 -0.27 10.00
C PHE A 103 -0.08 -1.55 10.47
N PRO A 104 -0.97 -1.46 11.47
CA PRO A 104 -1.85 -2.57 11.79
C PRO A 104 -2.73 -2.93 10.58
N PRO A 105 -3.02 -4.22 10.37
CA PRO A 105 -3.91 -4.63 9.28
C PRO A 105 -5.28 -3.95 9.38
N SER A 106 -5.86 -3.59 8.25
CA SER A 106 -7.15 -2.87 8.13
C SER A 106 -7.21 -1.50 8.79
N ALA A 107 -6.11 -0.98 9.32
CA ALA A 107 -6.09 0.34 9.95
C ALA A 107 -6.30 1.45 8.93
N LYS A 108 -7.08 2.47 9.30
CA LYS A 108 -7.10 3.75 8.59
C LYS A 108 -5.79 4.48 8.89
N VAL A 109 -5.14 4.96 7.85
CA VAL A 109 -3.83 5.61 7.88
C VAL A 109 -3.94 6.98 7.24
N ARG A 110 -3.51 8.02 7.91
CA ARG A 110 -3.40 9.38 7.37
C ARG A 110 -1.95 9.79 7.37
N LEU A 111 -1.41 10.12 6.20
CA LEU A 111 -0.15 10.83 6.08
C LEU A 111 -0.44 12.32 6.26
N VAL A 112 0.13 12.91 7.29
CA VAL A 112 0.04 14.34 7.55
C VAL A 112 1.35 14.99 7.13
N TRP A 113 1.26 15.83 6.12
CA TRP A 113 2.30 16.73 5.67
C TRP A 113 2.08 18.06 6.37
N GLY A 114 2.72 18.23 7.52
CA GLY A 114 2.35 19.25 8.48
C GLY A 114 2.88 20.63 8.17
N LYS A 115 2.33 21.61 8.87
CA LYS A 115 2.82 22.98 8.90
C LYS A 115 4.29 23.04 9.34
N GLY A 116 5.07 23.96 8.74
CA GLY A 116 6.49 24.20 9.08
C GLY A 116 7.48 23.35 8.27
N ILE A 117 7.04 22.68 7.20
CA ILE A 117 7.96 22.06 6.25
C ILE A 117 8.51 23.16 5.34
N ALA A 118 9.81 23.46 5.45
CA ALA A 118 10.44 24.50 4.68
C ALA A 118 10.91 24.03 3.31
N ALA A 119 10.75 24.88 2.30
CA ALA A 119 11.48 24.77 1.04
C ALA A 119 12.91 25.29 1.18
N ARG A 120 13.80 24.99 0.23
CA ARG A 120 15.14 25.58 0.18
C ARG A 120 15.14 27.10 0.07
N SER A 121 14.07 27.70 -0.42
CA SER A 121 13.85 29.15 -0.45
C SER A 121 13.58 29.76 0.92
N GLY A 122 13.37 28.95 1.94
CA GLY A 122 12.97 29.38 3.29
C GLY A 122 11.46 29.54 3.49
N VAL A 123 10.65 29.34 2.47
CA VAL A 123 9.19 29.38 2.58
C VAL A 123 8.69 28.08 3.21
N GLU A 124 7.83 28.17 4.23
CA GLU A 124 7.29 27.04 4.97
C GLU A 124 5.83 26.78 4.64
N THR A 125 5.40 25.52 4.83
CA THR A 125 3.98 25.16 4.77
C THR A 125 3.22 25.87 5.90
N GLU A 126 2.10 26.48 5.57
CA GLU A 126 1.26 27.23 6.53
C GLU A 126 0.17 26.37 7.16
N GLU A 127 -0.26 25.32 6.45
CA GLU A 127 -1.34 24.41 6.85
C GLU A 127 -0.91 22.97 6.67
N ASP A 128 -1.62 22.06 7.36
CA ASP A 128 -1.43 20.61 7.20
C ASP A 128 -2.15 20.13 5.94
N GLN A 129 -1.44 19.40 5.07
CA GLN A 129 -2.04 18.60 4.00
C GLN A 129 -2.17 17.16 4.46
N VAL A 130 -3.36 16.56 4.34
CA VAL A 130 -3.63 15.21 4.82
C VAL A 130 -4.03 14.31 3.66
N LEU A 131 -3.37 13.17 3.53
CA LEU A 131 -3.70 12.12 2.58
C LEU A 131 -4.20 10.88 3.33
N GLU A 132 -5.33 10.32 2.90
CA GLU A 132 -5.98 9.20 3.58
C GLU A 132 -5.76 7.88 2.84
N PHE A 133 -5.51 6.81 3.61
CA PHE A 133 -5.27 5.44 3.13
C PHE A 133 -5.89 4.43 4.08
N GLN A 134 -5.93 3.16 3.65
CA GLN A 134 -6.24 2.05 4.53
C GLN A 134 -5.26 0.91 4.31
N ALA A 135 -4.71 0.36 5.38
CA ALA A 135 -3.88 -0.84 5.31
C ALA A 135 -4.71 -2.05 4.87
N ARG A 136 -4.12 -2.91 4.07
CA ARG A 136 -4.78 -4.15 3.63
C ARG A 136 -5.25 -5.00 4.80
N ALA A 137 -6.29 -5.80 4.57
CA ALA A 137 -6.77 -6.77 5.55
C ALA A 137 -5.69 -7.81 5.87
N PRO A 138 -5.75 -8.46 7.06
CA PRO A 138 -4.81 -9.53 7.41
C PRO A 138 -4.83 -10.63 6.36
N PHE A 139 -3.66 -11.19 6.04
CA PHE A 139 -3.60 -12.38 5.20
C PHE A 139 -4.34 -13.53 5.87
N ARG A 140 -5.27 -14.14 5.14
CA ARG A 140 -6.09 -15.26 5.59
C ARG A 140 -6.06 -16.38 4.56
N ALA A 141 -6.11 -17.61 5.05
CA ALA A 141 -6.33 -18.80 4.25
C ALA A 141 -7.65 -19.44 4.67
N GLU A 142 -8.50 -19.73 3.71
CA GLU A 142 -9.78 -20.41 3.91
C GLU A 142 -9.73 -21.78 3.24
N PHE A 143 -10.02 -22.82 4.03
CA PHE A 143 -10.10 -24.20 3.54
C PHE A 143 -11.53 -24.58 3.23
N SER A 144 -11.75 -25.17 2.07
CA SER A 144 -13.03 -25.70 1.63
C SER A 144 -12.88 -27.09 1.02
N CYS A 145 -13.87 -27.93 1.25
CA CYS A 145 -13.96 -29.27 0.66
C CYS A 145 -15.40 -29.68 0.42
N PRO A 146 -15.68 -30.52 -0.59
CA PRO A 146 -16.99 -31.16 -0.76
C PRO A 146 -17.31 -32.05 0.44
N ARG A 147 -18.56 -32.00 0.90
CA ARG A 147 -19.09 -32.76 2.04
C ARG A 147 -20.45 -33.33 1.70
N GLU A 148 -20.78 -34.55 2.17
CA GLU A 148 -22.09 -35.11 2.00
C GLU A 148 -23.18 -34.41 2.83
N LYS A 149 -22.82 -33.98 4.04
CA LYS A 149 -23.73 -33.30 4.98
C LYS A 149 -23.03 -32.05 5.57
N LYS A 150 -23.82 -31.02 5.86
CA LYS A 150 -23.36 -29.82 6.53
C LYS A 150 -22.73 -30.20 7.87
N GLY A 151 -21.45 -29.84 8.07
CA GLY A 151 -20.67 -30.20 9.26
C GLY A 151 -20.02 -31.59 9.25
N GLY A 152 -20.23 -32.38 8.21
CA GLY A 152 -19.54 -33.67 8.02
C GLY A 152 -18.09 -33.53 7.59
N GLY A 153 -17.36 -34.63 7.53
CA GLY A 153 -15.99 -34.70 6.99
C GLY A 153 -15.94 -34.40 5.48
N CYS A 154 -14.76 -34.05 5.01
CA CYS A 154 -14.50 -33.92 3.58
C CYS A 154 -14.59 -35.29 2.89
N ILE A 155 -15.10 -35.32 1.64
CA ILE A 155 -15.07 -36.51 0.80
C ILE A 155 -13.66 -36.68 0.26
N PRO A 156 -12.89 -37.74 0.67
CA PRO A 156 -11.44 -37.80 0.41
C PRO A 156 -11.04 -37.88 -1.06
N VAL A 157 -11.95 -38.41 -1.92
CA VAL A 157 -11.69 -38.58 -3.36
C VAL A 157 -11.97 -37.33 -4.19
N LEU A 158 -12.52 -36.30 -3.57
CA LEU A 158 -12.81 -35.04 -4.25
C LEU A 158 -11.75 -33.98 -3.94
N PRO A 159 -11.51 -33.05 -4.88
CA PRO A 159 -10.53 -31.98 -4.67
C PRO A 159 -10.87 -31.11 -3.46
N MET A 160 -9.91 -30.88 -2.60
CA MET A 160 -9.98 -29.95 -1.49
C MET A 160 -9.24 -28.67 -1.88
N ARG A 161 -9.73 -27.51 -1.48
CA ARG A 161 -9.17 -26.21 -1.88
C ARG A 161 -8.82 -25.36 -0.66
N MET A 162 -7.69 -24.70 -0.73
CA MET A 162 -7.34 -23.59 0.16
C MET A 162 -7.25 -22.30 -0.67
N THR A 163 -8.02 -21.29 -0.30
CA THR A 163 -8.06 -19.98 -0.96
C THR A 163 -7.40 -18.95 -0.04
N PHE A 164 -6.61 -18.07 -0.62
CA PHE A 164 -5.90 -17.01 0.11
C PHE A 164 -6.58 -15.65 -0.12
N SER A 165 -6.61 -14.81 0.90
CA SER A 165 -7.16 -13.45 0.82
C SER A 165 -6.31 -12.50 -0.04
N ALA A 166 -5.05 -12.87 -0.33
CA ALA A 166 -4.14 -12.16 -1.23
C ALA A 166 -3.22 -13.17 -1.94
N PRO A 167 -2.62 -12.82 -3.09
CA PRO A 167 -1.70 -13.71 -3.79
C PRO A 167 -0.53 -14.13 -2.89
N ALA A 168 -0.32 -15.44 -2.74
CA ALA A 168 0.75 -16.03 -1.95
C ALA A 168 1.91 -16.48 -2.86
N PRO A 169 3.19 -16.28 -2.46
CA PRO A 169 4.33 -16.77 -3.23
C PRO A 169 4.31 -18.29 -3.40
N GLN A 170 4.62 -18.79 -4.59
CA GLN A 170 4.68 -20.24 -4.88
C GLN A 170 5.64 -20.99 -3.95
N GLY A 171 6.77 -20.34 -3.61
CA GLY A 171 7.72 -20.93 -2.65
C GLY A 171 7.14 -21.19 -1.27
N PHE A 172 6.18 -20.36 -0.83
CA PHE A 172 5.50 -20.52 0.45
C PHE A 172 4.41 -21.61 0.39
N VAL A 173 3.62 -21.64 -0.69
CA VAL A 173 2.44 -22.54 -0.75
C VAL A 173 2.80 -24.00 -0.98
N LYS A 174 3.93 -24.33 -1.60
CA LYS A 174 4.39 -25.70 -1.81
C LYS A 174 4.74 -26.45 -0.51
N ASP A 175 5.04 -25.69 0.56
CA ASP A 175 5.38 -26.25 1.86
C ASP A 175 4.16 -26.46 2.76
N ILE A 176 2.96 -26.03 2.30
CA ILE A 176 1.70 -26.24 3.02
C ILE A 176 1.33 -27.72 2.95
N VAL A 177 1.03 -28.31 4.10
CA VAL A 177 0.61 -29.71 4.23
C VAL A 177 -0.76 -29.75 4.89
N LEU A 178 -1.69 -30.43 4.24
CA LEU A 178 -2.98 -30.78 4.86
C LEU A 178 -2.81 -32.10 5.62
N ARG A 179 -3.26 -32.17 6.88
CA ARG A 179 -3.21 -33.36 7.72
C ARG A 179 -4.59 -33.67 8.27
N ASP A 180 -5.04 -34.93 8.18
CA ASP A 180 -6.27 -35.36 8.83
C ASP A 180 -6.05 -35.78 10.31
N ALA A 181 -7.17 -36.15 10.96
CA ALA A 181 -7.14 -36.60 12.36
C ALA A 181 -6.36 -37.92 12.55
N ASN A 182 -6.18 -38.72 11.51
CA ASN A 182 -5.46 -39.98 11.52
C ASN A 182 -3.96 -39.81 11.20
N GLY A 183 -3.51 -38.57 10.95
CA GLY A 183 -2.14 -38.26 10.62
C GLY A 183 -1.78 -38.40 9.14
N LYS A 184 -2.71 -38.80 8.27
CA LYS A 184 -2.48 -38.83 6.81
C LYS A 184 -2.28 -37.42 6.29
N THR A 185 -1.33 -37.25 5.39
CA THR A 185 -0.95 -35.94 4.86
C THR A 185 -1.12 -35.86 3.36
N TRP A 186 -1.52 -34.66 2.88
CA TRP A 186 -1.60 -34.34 1.47
C TRP A 186 -0.77 -33.06 1.20
N LYS A 187 -0.05 -33.11 0.09
CA LYS A 187 0.64 -31.92 -0.44
C LYS A 187 -0.22 -31.25 -1.50
N PRO A 188 -0.09 -29.93 -1.68
CA PRO A 188 -0.80 -29.23 -2.73
C PRO A 188 -0.36 -29.74 -4.10
N LYS A 189 -1.32 -29.87 -5.04
CA LYS A 189 -0.98 -29.96 -6.44
C LYS A 189 -0.40 -28.64 -6.90
N THR A 190 0.88 -28.62 -7.16
CA THR A 190 1.51 -27.59 -7.97
C THR A 190 1.20 -27.96 -9.43
N GLY A 191 0.28 -27.23 -10.07
CA GLY A 191 0.04 -27.41 -11.51
C GLY A 191 1.27 -27.02 -12.32
N ASP A 192 1.29 -27.33 -13.62
CA ASP A 192 2.35 -26.98 -14.59
C ASP A 192 2.57 -25.45 -14.79
N GLU A 193 2.12 -24.65 -13.85
CA GLU A 193 2.26 -23.20 -13.80
C GLU A 193 3.58 -22.76 -13.16
N GLU A 194 4.70 -23.41 -13.53
CA GLU A 194 6.04 -22.99 -13.10
C GLU A 194 6.38 -21.53 -13.48
N SER A 195 5.60 -20.93 -14.36
CA SER A 195 5.74 -19.52 -14.75
C SER A 195 5.09 -18.51 -13.77
N ARG A 196 4.22 -18.95 -12.87
CA ARG A 196 3.56 -18.06 -11.93
C ARG A 196 4.34 -17.97 -10.62
N THR A 197 4.75 -16.76 -10.27
CA THR A 197 5.45 -16.50 -9.00
C THR A 197 4.52 -16.48 -7.79
N HIS A 198 3.19 -16.29 -7.99
CA HIS A 198 2.18 -16.18 -6.94
C HIS A 198 0.89 -16.92 -7.31
N THR A 199 0.14 -17.38 -6.31
CA THR A 199 -1.18 -18.00 -6.47
C THR A 199 -2.18 -17.49 -5.44
N GLN A 200 -3.48 -17.48 -5.79
CA GLN A 200 -4.57 -17.17 -4.87
C GLN A 200 -5.24 -18.39 -4.26
N PHE A 201 -4.97 -19.58 -4.78
CA PHE A 201 -5.48 -20.82 -4.22
C PHE A 201 -4.55 -22.00 -4.52
N ILE A 202 -4.67 -23.04 -3.72
CA ILE A 202 -4.06 -24.35 -3.96
C ILE A 202 -5.11 -25.43 -3.81
N THR A 203 -4.89 -26.57 -4.49
CA THR A 203 -5.76 -27.75 -4.42
C THR A 203 -5.00 -28.94 -3.89
N PHE A 204 -5.70 -29.76 -3.11
CA PHE A 204 -5.21 -31.06 -2.66
C PHE A 204 -6.09 -32.13 -3.29
N THR A 205 -5.49 -33.19 -3.80
CA THR A 205 -6.22 -34.37 -4.29
C THR A 205 -6.05 -35.49 -3.29
N GLY A 206 -7.18 -36.16 -2.97
CA GLY A 206 -7.19 -37.35 -2.13
C GLY A 206 -6.65 -38.58 -2.81
#